data_8dc6ab875d0aeebc0b66cfbc2df49cd4
#
_entry.id   8dc6ab875d0aeebc0b66cfbc2df49cd4
#
_cell.length_a   1.000
_cell.length_b   1.000
_cell.length_c   1.000
_cell.angle_alpha   90.00
_cell.angle_beta   90.00
_cell.angle_gamma   90.00
#
_symmetry.space_group_name_H-M   'P 1'
#
loop_
_entity.id
_entity.type
_entity.pdbx_description
1 polymer ?
#
loop_
_entity_poly.entity_id
_entity_poly.type
_entity_poly.pdbx_seq_one_letter_code
_entity_poly.pdbx_strand_id
1 'polypeptide(L)'
;MAILLSRDDFRNAVFTRDGGLCVFCGAPAKDAHHILERRLWPDGGYYMDNGASVCAEHHMLCETTEISVEDVRIACGITKPILPPHLYDDQPYDKWGNPILLNGLRIRGELFFDESVQKVLARGNQLDQFTHWVKYPRTYHLPWSENIHNDDRVIDTLDGFIGHEVVVTEKMDGENTTMYSDKIHARSVDGRHHSSRDWVKNFWSDFAHDIPPTWRICGENLYAEHSISYDELVSYFNGFSVWDDKNICLSWDETMDWFSLFGIVPVKEIYRGPWDEKIIRGLWDGNEWNDCEGYLVRDVEAFGYGQFRQKVAKFVRKDHVQTIKHWMHGQAVIPNKLKG
;
A
#
# COMPACT_ATOMS: atom_id res chain seq x y z
N MET A 1 23.16 -2.51 15.12
CA MET A 1 22.81 -1.59 14.01
C MET A 1 23.67 -1.93 12.82
N ALA A 2 23.11 -1.92 11.62
CA ALA A 2 23.88 -2.05 10.38
C ALA A 2 24.72 -0.79 10.18
N ILE A 3 25.95 -0.96 9.71
CA ILE A 3 26.89 0.14 9.51
C ILE A 3 26.83 0.52 8.02
N LEU A 4 26.57 1.79 7.75
CA LEU A 4 26.70 2.36 6.42
C LEU A 4 28.18 2.50 6.07
N LEU A 5 28.56 1.97 4.92
CA LEU A 5 29.93 1.95 4.44
C LEU A 5 30.16 2.99 3.33
N SER A 6 31.41 3.30 3.03
CA SER A 6 31.74 3.96 1.78
C SER A 6 31.58 2.97 0.60
N ARG A 7 31.53 3.46 -0.62
CA ARG A 7 31.43 2.60 -1.82
C ARG A 7 32.55 1.57 -1.90
N ASP A 8 33.78 1.98 -1.59
CA ASP A 8 34.95 1.11 -1.68
C ASP A 8 34.99 0.11 -0.52
N ASP A 9 34.66 0.54 0.69
CA ASP A 9 34.52 -0.34 1.85
C ASP A 9 33.41 -1.36 1.68
N PHE A 10 32.27 -0.96 1.10
CA PHE A 10 31.19 -1.87 0.74
C PHE A 10 31.68 -2.98 -0.20
N ARG A 11 32.35 -2.60 -1.32
CA ARG A 11 32.89 -3.59 -2.24
C ARG A 11 33.86 -4.55 -1.55
N ASN A 12 34.78 -4.01 -0.76
CA ASN A 12 35.78 -4.81 -0.04
C ASN A 12 35.13 -5.73 0.99
N ALA A 13 34.18 -5.25 1.76
CA ALA A 13 33.46 -6.04 2.76
C ALA A 13 32.66 -7.17 2.15
N VAL A 14 31.90 -6.91 1.06
CA VAL A 14 31.13 -7.92 0.33
C VAL A 14 32.07 -8.99 -0.27
N PHE A 15 33.15 -8.58 -0.93
CA PHE A 15 34.11 -9.53 -1.50
C PHE A 15 34.83 -10.35 -0.43
N THR A 16 35.16 -9.75 0.72
CA THR A 16 35.79 -10.46 1.84
C THR A 16 34.84 -11.50 2.42
N ARG A 17 33.56 -11.15 2.66
CA ARG A 17 32.53 -12.09 3.14
C ARG A 17 32.35 -13.28 2.21
N ASP A 18 32.31 -13.03 0.89
CA ASP A 18 31.99 -14.04 -0.13
C ASP A 18 33.25 -14.72 -0.72
N GLY A 19 34.45 -14.44 -0.17
CA GLY A 19 35.70 -15.03 -0.59
C GLY A 19 36.16 -14.58 -1.99
N GLY A 20 35.67 -13.47 -2.52
CA GLY A 20 35.99 -12.95 -3.85
C GLY A 20 35.40 -13.80 -5.00
N LEU A 21 34.47 -14.68 -4.71
CA LEU A 21 33.84 -15.59 -5.65
C LEU A 21 32.35 -15.24 -5.84
N CYS A 22 31.82 -15.58 -7.01
CA CYS A 22 30.39 -15.48 -7.27
C CYS A 22 29.61 -16.41 -6.34
N VAL A 23 28.65 -15.88 -5.57
CA VAL A 23 27.86 -16.67 -4.61
C VAL A 23 27.00 -17.77 -5.25
N PHE A 24 26.78 -17.73 -6.55
CA PHE A 24 25.99 -18.72 -7.29
C PHE A 24 26.82 -19.82 -7.95
N CYS A 25 27.92 -19.46 -8.61
CA CYS A 25 28.68 -20.42 -9.43
C CYS A 25 30.15 -20.62 -9.00
N GLY A 26 30.63 -19.89 -8.01
CA GLY A 26 32.01 -19.98 -7.55
C GLY A 26 33.06 -19.41 -8.50
N ALA A 27 32.69 -18.84 -9.64
CA ALA A 27 33.63 -18.14 -10.54
C ALA A 27 34.14 -16.84 -9.87
N PRO A 28 35.29 -16.29 -10.30
CA PRO A 28 35.78 -15.03 -9.78
C PRO A 28 34.73 -13.92 -9.88
N ALA A 29 34.44 -13.24 -8.78
CA ALA A 29 33.49 -12.15 -8.75
C ALA A 29 33.99 -10.93 -9.54
N LYS A 30 33.08 -10.23 -10.17
CA LYS A 30 33.34 -8.97 -10.91
C LYS A 30 32.76 -7.76 -10.19
N ASP A 31 31.58 -7.93 -9.59
CA ASP A 31 30.83 -6.85 -8.97
C ASP A 31 30.36 -7.21 -7.58
N ALA A 32 30.33 -6.20 -6.70
CA ALA A 32 29.55 -6.21 -5.47
C ALA A 32 28.17 -5.65 -5.81
N HIS A 33 27.27 -6.57 -6.17
CA HIS A 33 25.90 -6.27 -6.58
C HIS A 33 25.08 -5.80 -5.38
N HIS A 34 24.26 -4.76 -5.56
CA HIS A 34 23.25 -4.38 -4.56
C HIS A 34 22.02 -5.27 -4.68
N ILE A 35 21.69 -5.99 -3.62
CA ILE A 35 20.54 -6.92 -3.56
C ILE A 35 19.23 -6.17 -3.80
N LEU A 36 19.01 -5.07 -3.07
CA LEU A 36 18.03 -4.06 -3.40
C LEU A 36 18.73 -2.83 -3.94
N GLU A 37 18.15 -2.19 -4.93
CA GLU A 37 18.74 -1.04 -5.62
C GLU A 37 19.05 0.10 -4.64
N ARG A 38 20.29 0.61 -4.68
CA ARG A 38 20.78 1.65 -3.77
C ARG A 38 19.97 2.96 -3.80
N ARG A 39 19.32 3.27 -4.91
CA ARG A 39 18.44 4.46 -5.05
C ARG A 39 17.18 4.41 -4.18
N LEU A 40 16.85 3.24 -3.63
CA LEU A 40 15.77 3.09 -2.65
C LEU A 40 16.14 3.61 -1.25
N TRP A 41 17.41 3.92 -1.00
CA TRP A 41 17.86 4.49 0.26
C TRP A 41 18.29 5.96 0.12
N PRO A 42 17.87 6.84 1.05
CA PRO A 42 18.33 8.22 1.08
C PRO A 42 19.84 8.35 1.27
N ASP A 43 20.46 7.37 1.94
CA ASP A 43 21.90 7.32 2.26
C ASP A 43 22.74 6.53 1.24
N GLY A 44 22.12 5.98 0.19
CA GLY A 44 22.77 5.23 -0.87
C GLY A 44 22.89 3.73 -0.65
N GLY A 45 22.45 3.18 0.48
CA GLY A 45 22.26 1.74 0.70
C GLY A 45 23.52 0.87 0.71
N TYR A 46 24.68 1.43 1.00
CA TYR A 46 25.96 0.71 1.06
C TYR A 46 26.12 -0.07 2.36
N TYR A 47 25.22 -1.02 2.60
CA TYR A 47 25.26 -1.95 3.72
C TYR A 47 25.78 -3.30 3.26
N MET A 48 26.71 -3.91 4.01
CA MET A 48 27.29 -5.22 3.65
C MET A 48 26.20 -6.26 3.36
N ASP A 49 25.11 -6.29 4.15
CA ASP A 49 23.99 -7.22 3.99
C ASP A 49 22.99 -6.80 2.88
N ASN A 50 23.27 -5.69 2.18
CA ASN A 50 22.62 -5.35 0.92
C ASN A 50 23.53 -5.66 -0.31
N GLY A 51 24.60 -6.41 -0.13
CA GLY A 51 25.57 -6.72 -1.18
C GLY A 51 25.73 -8.22 -1.42
N ALA A 52 26.07 -8.59 -2.65
CA ALA A 52 26.45 -9.94 -3.04
C ALA A 52 27.59 -9.90 -4.07
N SER A 53 28.59 -10.77 -3.91
CA SER A 53 29.66 -10.96 -4.90
C SER A 53 29.15 -11.78 -6.07
N VAL A 54 29.15 -11.22 -7.28
CA VAL A 54 28.63 -11.92 -8.48
C VAL A 54 29.59 -11.80 -9.66
N CYS A 55 29.58 -12.79 -10.55
CA CYS A 55 30.21 -12.70 -11.86
C CYS A 55 29.34 -11.87 -12.82
N ALA A 56 29.85 -11.51 -13.99
CA ALA A 56 29.14 -10.68 -14.95
C ALA A 56 27.77 -11.27 -15.39
N GLU A 57 27.71 -12.60 -15.56
CA GLU A 57 26.47 -13.30 -15.94
C GLU A 57 25.42 -13.22 -14.83
N HIS A 58 25.76 -13.64 -13.61
CA HIS A 58 24.83 -13.60 -12.48
C HIS A 58 24.46 -12.18 -12.05
N HIS A 59 25.39 -11.20 -12.26
CA HIS A 59 25.03 -9.80 -12.08
C HIS A 59 23.86 -9.41 -12.99
N MET A 60 23.92 -9.76 -14.27
CA MET A 60 22.84 -9.46 -15.21
C MET A 60 21.53 -10.16 -14.83
N LEU A 61 21.56 -11.44 -14.44
CA LEU A 61 20.37 -12.16 -14.01
C LEU A 61 19.72 -11.55 -12.74
N CYS A 62 20.55 -11.02 -11.83
CA CYS A 62 20.05 -10.27 -10.68
C CYS A 62 19.44 -8.91 -11.09
N GLU A 63 20.09 -8.20 -12.04
CA GLU A 63 19.59 -6.91 -12.54
C GLU A 63 18.24 -7.07 -13.27
N THR A 64 18.11 -8.10 -14.10
CA THR A 64 16.87 -8.43 -14.82
C THR A 64 15.81 -9.06 -13.92
N THR A 65 16.13 -9.32 -12.64
CA THR A 65 15.27 -9.97 -11.65
C THR A 65 14.83 -11.41 -12.01
N GLU A 66 15.59 -12.09 -12.87
CA GLU A 66 15.46 -13.50 -13.13
C GLU A 66 15.93 -14.33 -11.92
N ILE A 67 16.93 -13.83 -11.19
CA ILE A 67 17.29 -14.30 -9.85
C ILE A 67 16.60 -13.37 -8.83
N SER A 68 15.84 -13.95 -7.93
CA SER A 68 15.09 -13.19 -6.93
C SER A 68 16.00 -12.60 -5.85
N VAL A 69 15.54 -11.53 -5.19
CA VAL A 69 16.20 -10.95 -4.02
C VAL A 69 16.40 -11.99 -2.92
N GLU A 70 15.44 -12.90 -2.73
CA GLU A 70 15.51 -13.95 -1.73
C GLU A 70 16.57 -14.99 -2.07
N ASP A 71 16.68 -15.41 -3.33
CA ASP A 71 17.72 -16.36 -3.77
C ASP A 71 19.12 -15.77 -3.54
N VAL A 72 19.30 -14.46 -3.80
CA VAL A 72 20.57 -13.77 -3.53
C VAL A 72 20.88 -13.79 -2.03
N ARG A 73 19.90 -13.48 -1.18
CA ARG A 73 20.05 -13.49 0.29
C ARG A 73 20.43 -14.88 0.81
N ILE A 74 19.75 -15.91 0.33
CA ILE A 74 20.04 -17.31 0.66
C ILE A 74 21.47 -17.66 0.27
N ALA A 75 21.89 -17.34 -0.96
CA ALA A 75 23.23 -17.64 -1.45
C ALA A 75 24.33 -16.92 -0.63
N CYS A 76 24.04 -15.75 -0.06
CA CYS A 76 24.93 -15.00 0.81
C CYS A 76 24.85 -15.39 2.29
N GLY A 77 23.91 -16.26 2.69
CA GLY A 77 23.65 -16.61 4.08
C GLY A 77 23.08 -15.46 4.93
N ILE A 78 22.40 -14.49 4.30
CA ILE A 78 21.82 -13.32 4.97
C ILE A 78 20.48 -13.72 5.59
N THR A 79 20.41 -13.76 6.92
CA THR A 79 19.21 -14.14 7.68
C THR A 79 18.41 -12.94 8.19
N LYS A 80 19.03 -11.76 8.24
CA LYS A 80 18.41 -10.49 8.68
C LYS A 80 18.62 -9.42 7.64
N PRO A 81 17.75 -9.33 6.63
CA PRO A 81 17.91 -8.36 5.58
C PRO A 81 17.76 -6.93 6.10
N ILE A 82 18.55 -6.03 5.53
CA ILE A 82 18.37 -4.60 5.71
C ILE A 82 17.44 -4.12 4.61
N LEU A 83 16.46 -3.29 4.96
CA LEU A 83 15.48 -2.74 4.04
C LEU A 83 15.56 -1.22 4.00
N PRO A 84 15.24 -0.61 2.85
CA PRO A 84 14.97 0.83 2.78
C PRO A 84 13.87 1.22 3.77
N PRO A 85 13.88 2.46 4.32
CA PRO A 85 12.95 2.87 5.36
C PRO A 85 11.46 2.76 5.02
N HIS A 86 11.12 2.77 3.72
CA HIS A 86 9.74 2.69 3.21
C HIS A 86 9.33 1.28 2.74
N LEU A 87 10.24 0.29 2.82
CA LEU A 87 9.93 -1.12 2.54
C LEU A 87 9.75 -1.91 3.84
N TYR A 88 9.01 -3.01 3.77
CA TYR A 88 8.57 -3.77 4.95
C TYR A 88 9.00 -5.23 4.84
N ASP A 89 9.33 -5.84 5.96
CA ASP A 89 9.82 -7.22 6.05
C ASP A 89 8.73 -8.30 5.82
N ASP A 90 7.46 -7.92 5.95
CA ASP A 90 6.30 -8.79 5.70
C ASP A 90 5.86 -8.81 4.22
N GLN A 91 6.62 -8.14 3.32
CA GLN A 91 6.33 -8.02 1.90
C GLN A 91 7.58 -8.39 1.07
N PRO A 92 7.51 -9.37 0.16
CA PRO A 92 8.60 -9.61 -0.79
C PRO A 92 8.68 -8.53 -1.86
N TYR A 93 9.90 -8.22 -2.30
CA TYR A 93 10.20 -7.24 -3.33
C TYR A 93 11.17 -7.78 -4.35
N ASP A 94 11.10 -7.29 -5.59
CA ASP A 94 12.19 -7.47 -6.53
C ASP A 94 13.34 -6.48 -6.24
N LYS A 95 14.45 -6.61 -6.97
CA LYS A 95 15.62 -5.74 -6.82
C LYS A 95 15.30 -4.24 -6.86
N TRP A 96 14.31 -3.86 -7.65
CA TRP A 96 13.92 -2.46 -7.90
C TRP A 96 12.89 -1.92 -6.90
N GLY A 97 12.59 -2.70 -5.85
CA GLY A 97 11.61 -2.31 -4.83
C GLY A 97 10.14 -2.49 -5.25
N ASN A 98 9.89 -3.24 -6.33
CA ASN A 98 8.54 -3.55 -6.75
C ASN A 98 7.96 -4.65 -5.85
N PRO A 99 6.81 -4.43 -5.14
CA PRO A 99 6.19 -5.46 -4.32
C PRO A 99 5.75 -6.66 -5.16
N ILE A 100 6.01 -7.87 -4.65
CA ILE A 100 5.61 -9.13 -5.28
C ILE A 100 4.38 -9.67 -4.55
N LEU A 101 3.32 -9.96 -5.28
CA LEU A 101 2.07 -10.51 -4.76
C LEU A 101 2.17 -12.02 -4.58
N LEU A 102 1.27 -12.62 -3.79
CA LEU A 102 1.21 -14.07 -3.56
C LEU A 102 1.02 -14.90 -4.83
N ASN A 103 0.43 -14.34 -5.87
CA ASN A 103 0.26 -14.97 -7.18
C ASN A 103 1.45 -14.76 -8.13
N GLY A 104 2.55 -14.15 -7.65
CA GLY A 104 3.76 -13.88 -8.42
C GLY A 104 3.72 -12.60 -9.25
N LEU A 105 2.55 -11.95 -9.41
CA LEU A 105 2.48 -10.65 -10.09
C LEU A 105 3.17 -9.56 -9.26
N ARG A 106 3.64 -8.50 -9.93
CA ARG A 106 4.33 -7.37 -9.30
C ARG A 106 3.50 -6.10 -9.38
N ILE A 107 3.58 -5.31 -8.32
CA ILE A 107 3.04 -3.95 -8.31
C ILE A 107 4.16 -3.00 -8.73
N ARG A 108 3.83 -1.98 -9.51
CA ARG A 108 4.77 -0.95 -9.95
C ARG A 108 5.20 -0.10 -8.76
N GLY A 109 6.47 -0.23 -8.34
CA GLY A 109 7.10 0.58 -7.31
C GLY A 109 7.65 1.90 -7.89
N GLU A 110 8.29 2.73 -7.04
CA GLU A 110 8.77 4.05 -7.43
C GLU A 110 9.81 4.03 -8.56
N LEU A 111 10.72 3.04 -8.56
CA LEU A 111 11.76 2.92 -9.58
C LEU A 111 11.27 2.26 -10.87
N PHE A 112 10.07 1.67 -10.90
CA PHE A 112 9.52 1.08 -12.12
C PHE A 112 9.40 2.10 -13.26
N PHE A 113 9.12 3.37 -12.94
CA PHE A 113 8.90 4.43 -13.93
C PHE A 113 10.19 5.06 -14.46
N ASP A 114 11.35 4.64 -13.95
CA ASP A 114 12.64 5.00 -14.50
C ASP A 114 12.90 4.22 -15.79
N GLU A 115 13.21 4.94 -16.88
CA GLU A 115 13.41 4.34 -18.19
C GLU A 115 14.53 3.29 -18.20
N SER A 116 15.59 3.49 -17.39
CA SER A 116 16.71 2.54 -17.28
C SER A 116 16.25 1.23 -16.63
N VAL A 117 15.37 1.29 -15.65
CA VAL A 117 14.79 0.13 -14.97
C VAL A 117 13.86 -0.63 -15.91
N GLN A 118 12.98 0.07 -16.63
CA GLN A 118 12.11 -0.56 -17.62
C GLN A 118 12.89 -1.29 -18.71
N LYS A 119 13.98 -0.69 -19.21
CA LYS A 119 14.87 -1.34 -20.20
C LYS A 119 15.49 -2.63 -19.67
N VAL A 120 15.90 -2.65 -18.40
CA VAL A 120 16.48 -3.84 -17.78
C VAL A 120 15.43 -4.91 -17.56
N LEU A 121 14.25 -4.55 -17.03
CA LEU A 121 13.13 -5.49 -16.85
C LEU A 121 12.62 -6.06 -18.17
N ALA A 122 12.55 -5.23 -19.23
CA ALA A 122 12.20 -5.70 -20.58
C ALA A 122 13.22 -6.72 -21.11
N ARG A 123 14.51 -6.51 -20.86
CA ARG A 123 15.59 -7.44 -21.26
C ARG A 123 15.43 -8.83 -20.62
N GLY A 124 14.94 -8.87 -19.37
CA GLY A 124 14.64 -10.11 -18.66
C GLY A 124 13.22 -10.65 -18.92
N ASN A 125 12.48 -10.08 -19.87
CA ASN A 125 11.07 -10.44 -20.13
C ASN A 125 10.16 -10.36 -18.88
N GLN A 126 10.42 -9.40 -17.98
CA GLN A 126 9.72 -9.30 -16.71
C GLN A 126 8.50 -8.36 -16.74
N LEU A 127 8.34 -7.55 -17.80
CA LEU A 127 7.28 -6.52 -17.84
C LEU A 127 5.86 -7.10 -17.80
N ASP A 128 5.64 -8.29 -18.35
CA ASP A 128 4.34 -8.97 -18.35
C ASP A 128 3.92 -9.47 -16.95
N GLN A 129 4.84 -9.46 -15.99
CA GLN A 129 4.54 -9.80 -14.61
C GLN A 129 3.94 -8.64 -13.81
N PHE A 130 3.88 -7.43 -14.38
CA PHE A 130 3.35 -6.27 -13.68
C PHE A 130 1.85 -6.13 -13.89
N THR A 131 1.14 -5.90 -12.78
CA THR A 131 -0.28 -5.56 -12.80
C THR A 131 -0.49 -4.09 -12.48
N HIS A 132 -1.53 -3.48 -13.10
CA HIS A 132 -2.01 -2.16 -12.72
C HIS A 132 -3.20 -2.23 -11.74
N TRP A 133 -3.81 -3.40 -11.57
CA TRP A 133 -4.87 -3.58 -10.59
C TRP A 133 -4.27 -3.83 -9.20
N VAL A 134 -4.46 -2.87 -8.32
CA VAL A 134 -3.79 -2.82 -7.03
C VAL A 134 -4.81 -2.98 -5.91
N LYS A 135 -4.54 -3.93 -5.01
CA LYS A 135 -5.31 -4.06 -3.77
C LYS A 135 -5.10 -2.83 -2.90
N TYR A 136 -6.20 -2.29 -2.35
CA TYR A 136 -6.06 -1.22 -1.36
C TYR A 136 -5.21 -1.68 -0.18
N PRO A 137 -4.20 -0.90 0.25
CA PRO A 137 -3.28 -1.32 1.31
C PRO A 137 -3.99 -1.59 2.63
N ARG A 138 -3.41 -2.42 3.48
CA ARG A 138 -3.92 -2.63 4.83
C ARG A 138 -3.62 -1.39 5.67
N THR A 139 -4.66 -0.76 6.20
CA THR A 139 -4.53 0.36 7.13
C THR A 139 -4.22 -0.17 8.52
N TYR A 140 -3.14 0.30 9.15
CA TYR A 140 -2.72 -0.08 10.47
C TYR A 140 -3.46 0.73 11.54
N HIS A 141 -3.60 0.14 12.72
CA HIS A 141 -4.19 0.81 13.86
C HIS A 141 -3.25 1.84 14.47
N LEU A 142 -3.82 2.95 14.91
CA LEU A 142 -3.17 3.87 15.83
C LEU A 142 -2.92 3.16 17.17
N PRO A 143 -1.86 3.51 17.93
CA PRO A 143 -1.52 2.85 19.19
C PRO A 143 -2.62 2.89 20.26
N TRP A 144 -3.53 3.83 20.15
CA TRP A 144 -4.67 4.00 21.07
C TRP A 144 -6.00 3.49 20.51
N SER A 145 -5.99 2.77 19.41
CA SER A 145 -7.19 2.11 18.89
C SER A 145 -7.69 1.09 19.90
N GLU A 146 -9.00 1.07 20.14
CA GLU A 146 -9.57 0.31 21.24
C GLU A 146 -9.98 -1.12 20.86
N ASN A 147 -10.22 -1.35 19.56
CA ASN A 147 -10.63 -2.65 19.04
C ASN A 147 -9.56 -3.20 18.08
N ILE A 148 -8.61 -3.94 18.63
CA ILE A 148 -7.49 -4.55 17.91
C ILE A 148 -7.57 -6.07 18.09
N HIS A 149 -7.67 -6.81 16.99
CA HIS A 149 -7.68 -8.27 16.98
C HIS A 149 -6.29 -8.85 16.72
N ASN A 150 -6.11 -10.17 16.94
CA ASN A 150 -4.82 -10.85 16.85
C ASN A 150 -4.14 -10.76 15.47
N ASP A 151 -4.92 -10.59 14.40
CA ASP A 151 -4.42 -10.45 13.03
C ASP A 151 -4.26 -8.98 12.60
N ASP A 152 -4.68 -8.02 13.43
CA ASP A 152 -4.51 -6.60 13.17
C ASP A 152 -3.05 -6.17 13.36
N ARG A 153 -2.70 -5.08 12.69
CA ARG A 153 -1.39 -4.45 12.81
C ARG A 153 -1.53 -3.06 13.39
N VAL A 154 -0.65 -2.73 14.31
CA VAL A 154 -0.51 -1.39 14.89
C VAL A 154 0.66 -0.69 14.21
N ILE A 155 0.56 0.59 13.99
CA ILE A 155 1.65 1.40 13.44
C ILE A 155 2.83 1.41 14.43
N ASP A 156 4.04 1.19 13.92
CA ASP A 156 5.23 1.08 14.77
C ASP A 156 5.71 2.44 15.30
N THR A 157 5.53 3.49 14.49
CA THR A 157 5.92 4.87 14.80
C THR A 157 4.92 5.86 14.21
N LEU A 158 4.79 7.01 14.86
CA LEU A 158 3.97 8.13 14.40
C LEU A 158 4.79 9.19 13.64
N ASP A 159 6.08 8.94 13.44
CA ASP A 159 7.02 9.90 12.83
C ASP A 159 6.56 10.37 11.43
N GLY A 160 5.84 9.50 10.70
CA GLY A 160 5.28 9.83 9.39
C GLY A 160 4.24 10.94 9.39
N PHE A 161 3.66 11.29 10.55
CA PHE A 161 2.70 12.37 10.71
C PHE A 161 3.31 13.62 11.34
N ILE A 162 4.41 13.48 12.10
CA ILE A 162 5.02 14.60 12.83
C ILE A 162 5.49 15.68 11.87
N GLY A 163 5.02 16.92 12.09
CA GLY A 163 5.34 18.07 11.25
C GLY A 163 4.52 18.17 9.96
N HIS A 164 3.58 17.26 9.73
CA HIS A 164 2.68 17.28 8.59
C HIS A 164 1.29 17.83 8.95
N GLU A 165 0.60 18.36 7.95
CA GLU A 165 -0.85 18.59 8.02
C GLU A 165 -1.56 17.26 7.75
N VAL A 166 -2.57 16.97 8.55
CA VAL A 166 -3.37 15.74 8.42
C VAL A 166 -4.85 16.07 8.27
N VAL A 167 -5.56 15.19 7.59
CA VAL A 167 -7.01 15.15 7.62
C VAL A 167 -7.46 13.90 8.36
N VAL A 168 -8.47 14.08 9.21
CA VAL A 168 -9.16 12.99 9.92
C VAL A 168 -10.55 12.85 9.37
N THR A 169 -10.92 11.65 8.98
CA THR A 169 -12.22 11.35 8.37
C THR A 169 -12.96 10.26 9.14
N GLU A 170 -14.28 10.25 9.06
CA GLU A 170 -15.08 9.14 9.56
C GLU A 170 -14.66 7.83 8.89
N LYS A 171 -14.52 6.77 9.69
CA LYS A 171 -14.37 5.41 9.19
C LYS A 171 -15.72 4.73 9.13
N MET A 172 -16.25 4.66 7.89
CA MET A 172 -17.52 3.99 7.61
C MET A 172 -17.36 2.46 7.63
N ASP A 173 -18.43 1.76 7.93
CA ASP A 173 -18.52 0.29 7.99
C ASP A 173 -19.21 -0.26 6.73
N GLY A 174 -18.44 -0.59 5.73
CA GLY A 174 -18.91 -1.10 4.46
C GLY A 174 -17.87 -1.98 3.75
N GLU A 175 -17.94 -2.04 2.42
CA GLU A 175 -16.99 -2.78 1.61
C GLU A 175 -16.04 -1.83 0.87
N ASN A 176 -14.74 -1.91 1.20
CA ASN A 176 -13.71 -1.20 0.44
C ASN A 176 -13.82 -1.55 -1.05
N THR A 177 -14.02 -0.55 -1.89
CA THR A 177 -14.23 -0.69 -3.32
C THR A 177 -13.27 0.19 -4.09
N THR A 178 -12.63 -0.38 -5.11
CA THR A 178 -11.69 0.31 -6.01
C THR A 178 -12.23 0.30 -7.42
N MET A 179 -12.27 1.47 -8.06
CA MET A 179 -12.80 1.73 -9.39
C MET A 179 -11.70 2.18 -10.33
N TYR A 180 -11.51 1.46 -11.43
CA TYR A 180 -10.69 1.83 -12.60
C TYR A 180 -11.59 2.15 -13.76
N SER A 181 -11.04 2.62 -14.89
CA SER A 181 -11.81 2.81 -16.12
C SER A 181 -12.37 1.52 -16.70
N ASP A 182 -11.71 0.39 -16.48
CA ASP A 182 -12.00 -0.92 -17.08
C ASP A 182 -12.42 -1.99 -16.06
N LYS A 183 -12.30 -1.71 -14.76
CA LYS A 183 -12.57 -2.70 -13.71
C LYS A 183 -12.99 -2.05 -12.41
N ILE A 184 -13.90 -2.72 -11.73
CA ILE A 184 -14.23 -2.45 -10.33
C ILE A 184 -13.99 -3.72 -9.51
N HIS A 185 -13.41 -3.57 -8.31
CA HIS A 185 -13.21 -4.69 -7.39
C HIS A 185 -13.32 -4.25 -5.94
N ALA A 186 -13.63 -5.19 -5.05
CA ALA A 186 -13.53 -4.99 -3.62
C ALA A 186 -12.06 -4.96 -3.18
N ARG A 187 -11.81 -5.02 -1.89
CA ARG A 187 -10.43 -5.11 -1.38
C ARG A 187 -9.65 -6.27 -2.02
N SER A 188 -10.29 -7.41 -2.30
CA SER A 188 -9.70 -8.48 -3.11
C SER A 188 -9.89 -8.19 -4.60
N VAL A 189 -8.79 -8.22 -5.36
CA VAL A 189 -8.80 -8.00 -6.83
C VAL A 189 -9.56 -9.11 -7.58
N ASP A 190 -9.65 -10.32 -7.00
CA ASP A 190 -10.30 -11.51 -7.58
C ASP A 190 -11.79 -11.62 -7.20
N GLY A 191 -12.43 -10.50 -6.85
CA GLY A 191 -13.79 -10.45 -6.34
C GLY A 191 -14.81 -11.14 -7.24
N ARG A 192 -15.55 -12.13 -6.69
CA ARG A 192 -16.69 -12.75 -7.35
C ARG A 192 -17.86 -11.77 -7.40
N HIS A 193 -18.77 -11.97 -8.36
CA HIS A 193 -20.02 -11.20 -8.41
C HIS A 193 -20.83 -11.44 -7.12
N HIS A 194 -21.35 -10.34 -6.55
CA HIS A 194 -22.28 -10.36 -5.43
C HIS A 194 -23.27 -9.21 -5.57
N SER A 195 -24.54 -9.45 -5.25
CA SER A 195 -25.63 -8.49 -5.46
C SER A 195 -25.47 -7.18 -4.67
N SER A 196 -24.77 -7.20 -3.54
CA SER A 196 -24.41 -5.99 -2.78
C SER A 196 -23.60 -4.97 -3.57
N ARG A 197 -23.01 -5.40 -4.70
CA ARG A 197 -22.17 -4.56 -5.56
C ARG A 197 -22.89 -4.06 -6.80
N ASP A 198 -24.16 -4.40 -6.98
CA ASP A 198 -24.87 -4.03 -8.22
C ASP A 198 -25.11 -2.52 -8.28
N TRP A 199 -25.48 -1.91 -7.16
CA TRP A 199 -25.67 -0.46 -7.13
C TRP A 199 -24.37 0.29 -7.43
N VAL A 200 -23.28 -0.07 -6.78
CA VAL A 200 -22.00 0.62 -6.95
C VAL A 200 -21.40 0.41 -8.35
N LYS A 201 -21.69 -0.73 -9.00
CA LYS A 201 -21.32 -0.97 -10.40
C LYS A 201 -22.11 -0.07 -11.35
N ASN A 202 -23.41 0.10 -11.13
CA ASN A 202 -24.22 1.01 -11.91
C ASN A 202 -23.72 2.46 -11.73
N PHE A 203 -23.49 2.89 -10.51
CA PHE A 203 -22.93 4.22 -10.23
C PHE A 203 -21.58 4.43 -10.92
N TRP A 204 -20.66 3.47 -10.82
CA TRP A 204 -19.37 3.51 -11.50
C TRP A 204 -19.50 3.60 -13.03
N SER A 205 -20.47 2.91 -13.63
CA SER A 205 -20.63 2.87 -15.08
C SER A 205 -20.92 4.24 -15.69
N ASP A 206 -21.46 5.18 -14.93
CA ASP A 206 -21.81 6.52 -15.38
C ASP A 206 -20.57 7.37 -15.72
N PHE A 207 -19.43 7.13 -15.04
CA PHE A 207 -18.20 7.90 -15.20
C PHE A 207 -16.93 7.05 -15.43
N ALA A 208 -17.06 5.74 -15.53
CA ALA A 208 -15.91 4.83 -15.68
C ALA A 208 -14.99 5.24 -16.84
N HIS A 209 -15.57 5.66 -17.98
CA HIS A 209 -14.84 6.05 -19.17
C HIS A 209 -14.04 7.36 -19.02
N ASP A 210 -14.34 8.18 -18.03
CA ASP A 210 -13.65 9.43 -17.72
C ASP A 210 -12.49 9.24 -16.72
N ILE A 211 -12.39 8.08 -16.07
CA ILE A 211 -11.25 7.75 -15.21
C ILE A 211 -10.01 7.57 -16.11
N PRO A 212 -8.91 8.30 -15.89
CA PRO A 212 -7.71 8.13 -16.70
C PRO A 212 -7.19 6.68 -16.67
N PRO A 213 -6.58 6.19 -17.75
CA PRO A 213 -6.04 4.83 -17.80
C PRO A 213 -5.12 4.54 -16.62
N THR A 214 -5.32 3.40 -15.96
CA THR A 214 -4.58 2.92 -14.78
C THR A 214 -4.74 3.73 -13.49
N TRP A 215 -5.44 4.86 -13.52
CA TRP A 215 -5.87 5.57 -12.32
C TRP A 215 -6.96 4.80 -11.59
N ARG A 216 -7.11 5.04 -10.29
CA ARG A 216 -8.17 4.41 -9.50
C ARG A 216 -8.75 5.34 -8.44
N ILE A 217 -10.03 5.20 -8.23
CA ILE A 217 -10.80 5.83 -7.17
C ILE A 217 -11.14 4.77 -6.14
N CYS A 218 -10.87 5.06 -4.87
CA CYS A 218 -11.18 4.16 -3.76
C CYS A 218 -12.19 4.79 -2.82
N GLY A 219 -13.12 3.99 -2.35
CA GLY A 219 -14.16 4.41 -1.43
C GLY A 219 -14.79 3.23 -0.70
N GLU A 220 -15.75 3.54 0.15
CA GLU A 220 -16.55 2.57 0.88
C GLU A 220 -17.90 2.38 0.21
N ASN A 221 -18.22 1.14 -0.18
CA ASN A 221 -19.54 0.76 -0.66
C ASN A 221 -20.41 0.41 0.56
N LEU A 222 -21.40 1.24 0.82
CA LEU A 222 -22.32 1.20 1.96
C LEU A 222 -23.69 0.65 1.58
N TYR A 223 -23.85 0.02 0.41
CA TYR A 223 -25.15 -0.50 0.00
C TYR A 223 -25.67 -1.56 0.96
N ALA A 224 -24.85 -2.54 1.30
CA ALA A 224 -25.21 -3.57 2.26
C ALA A 224 -24.94 -3.11 3.70
N GLU A 225 -25.90 -3.37 4.59
CA GLU A 225 -25.70 -3.25 6.03
C GLU A 225 -24.66 -4.27 6.49
N HIS A 226 -23.65 -3.79 7.23
CA HIS A 226 -22.65 -4.63 7.87
C HIS A 226 -22.94 -4.73 9.37
N SER A 227 -22.05 -4.25 10.26
CA SER A 227 -22.33 -4.20 11.68
C SER A 227 -23.04 -2.91 12.11
N ILE A 228 -23.00 -1.89 11.25
CA ILE A 228 -23.69 -0.61 11.44
C ILE A 228 -24.77 -0.47 10.38
N SER A 229 -25.97 -0.09 10.79
CA SER A 229 -27.08 0.27 9.90
C SER A 229 -27.10 1.79 9.70
N TYR A 230 -27.12 2.22 8.45
CA TYR A 230 -27.19 3.64 8.07
C TYR A 230 -28.58 3.95 7.51
N ASP A 231 -29.26 4.92 8.09
CA ASP A 231 -30.63 5.29 7.71
C ASP A 231 -30.74 6.60 6.90
N GLU A 232 -29.66 7.39 6.81
CA GLU A 232 -29.65 8.72 6.18
C GLU A 232 -28.40 8.97 5.32
N LEU A 233 -27.96 7.98 4.54
CA LEU A 233 -26.81 8.14 3.64
C LEU A 233 -27.13 9.12 2.52
N VAL A 234 -26.16 9.97 2.15
CA VAL A 234 -26.24 10.83 0.96
C VAL A 234 -25.99 10.01 -0.30
N SER A 235 -25.11 9.00 -0.22
CA SER A 235 -24.79 8.05 -1.29
C SER A 235 -24.41 6.70 -0.68
N TYR A 236 -24.65 5.62 -1.42
CA TYR A 236 -24.11 4.30 -1.04
C TYR A 236 -22.62 4.14 -1.34
N PHE A 237 -21.96 5.13 -1.94
CA PHE A 237 -20.53 5.11 -2.15
C PHE A 237 -19.91 6.40 -1.64
N ASN A 238 -19.00 6.27 -0.65
CA ASN A 238 -18.26 7.40 -0.09
C ASN A 238 -16.78 7.27 -0.42
N GLY A 239 -16.27 8.22 -1.23
CA GLY A 239 -14.88 8.22 -1.68
C GLY A 239 -13.90 8.68 -0.59
N PHE A 240 -12.68 8.11 -0.59
CA PHE A 240 -11.64 8.49 0.37
C PHE A 240 -10.22 8.60 -0.22
N SER A 241 -9.98 8.17 -1.44
CA SER A 241 -8.69 8.41 -2.12
C SER A 241 -8.76 8.23 -3.63
N VAL A 242 -7.91 8.96 -4.33
CA VAL A 242 -7.63 8.82 -5.77
C VAL A 242 -6.14 8.54 -5.93
N TRP A 243 -5.80 7.65 -6.85
CA TRP A 243 -4.42 7.24 -7.13
C TRP A 243 -4.13 7.37 -8.62
N ASP A 244 -2.96 7.89 -8.96
CA ASP A 244 -2.53 8.08 -10.33
C ASP A 244 -1.91 6.81 -10.97
N ASP A 245 -1.45 6.93 -12.22
CA ASP A 245 -0.80 5.87 -12.99
C ASP A 245 0.58 5.47 -12.44
N LYS A 246 1.20 6.34 -11.65
CA LYS A 246 2.47 6.08 -10.94
C LYS A 246 2.29 5.47 -9.56
N ASN A 247 1.06 5.12 -9.21
CA ASN A 247 0.71 4.56 -7.91
C ASN A 247 0.97 5.53 -6.74
N ILE A 248 0.78 6.84 -7.02
CA ILE A 248 0.78 7.91 -6.03
C ILE A 248 -0.66 8.18 -5.59
N CYS A 249 -0.91 8.15 -4.28
CA CYS A 249 -2.13 8.70 -3.71
C CYS A 249 -2.08 10.22 -3.84
N LEU A 250 -3.07 10.81 -4.49
CA LEU A 250 -3.16 12.26 -4.64
C LEU A 250 -3.29 12.95 -3.28
N SER A 251 -2.95 14.22 -3.21
CA SER A 251 -3.24 15.05 -2.05
C SER A 251 -4.73 15.03 -1.72
N TRP A 252 -5.08 15.41 -0.49
CA TRP A 252 -6.49 15.46 -0.10
C TRP A 252 -7.30 16.43 -0.95
N ASP A 253 -6.74 17.60 -1.24
CA ASP A 253 -7.42 18.63 -2.03
C ASP A 253 -7.64 18.16 -3.48
N GLU A 254 -6.63 17.60 -4.15
CA GLU A 254 -6.79 17.01 -5.49
C GLU A 254 -7.80 15.86 -5.47
N THR A 255 -7.84 15.07 -4.40
CA THR A 255 -8.83 13.99 -4.24
C THR A 255 -10.25 14.57 -4.19
N MET A 256 -10.46 15.69 -3.46
CA MET A 256 -11.76 16.38 -3.39
C MET A 256 -12.17 16.96 -4.75
N ASP A 257 -11.23 17.51 -5.52
CA ASP A 257 -11.49 18.02 -6.88
C ASP A 257 -11.98 16.89 -7.81
N TRP A 258 -11.33 15.73 -7.76
CA TRP A 258 -11.76 14.54 -8.52
C TRP A 258 -13.14 14.04 -8.08
N PHE A 259 -13.42 14.01 -6.78
CA PHE A 259 -14.75 13.62 -6.29
C PHE A 259 -15.83 14.59 -6.74
N SER A 260 -15.54 15.89 -6.70
CA SER A 260 -16.47 16.92 -7.22
C SER A 260 -16.75 16.72 -8.69
N LEU A 261 -15.72 16.41 -9.50
CA LEU A 261 -15.86 16.19 -10.95
C LEU A 261 -16.78 15.01 -11.27
N PHE A 262 -16.71 13.93 -10.50
CA PHE A 262 -17.50 12.71 -10.73
C PHE A 262 -18.78 12.63 -9.90
N GLY A 263 -19.09 13.65 -9.11
CA GLY A 263 -20.26 13.63 -8.23
C GLY A 263 -20.16 12.58 -7.12
N ILE A 264 -18.94 12.22 -6.71
CA ILE A 264 -18.68 11.28 -5.62
C ILE A 264 -18.78 12.00 -4.28
N VAL A 265 -19.58 11.46 -3.38
CA VAL A 265 -19.67 11.96 -1.99
C VAL A 265 -18.39 11.52 -1.25
N PRO A 266 -17.60 12.45 -0.67
CA PRO A 266 -16.46 12.08 0.15
C PRO A 266 -16.89 11.51 1.50
N VAL A 267 -16.03 10.72 2.14
CA VAL A 267 -16.14 10.44 3.58
C VAL A 267 -16.07 11.77 4.35
N LYS A 268 -16.83 11.87 5.44
CA LYS A 268 -16.94 13.11 6.20
C LYS A 268 -15.62 13.46 6.87
N GLU A 269 -15.16 14.68 6.64
CA GLU A 269 -14.00 15.25 7.31
C GLU A 269 -14.40 15.70 8.72
N ILE A 270 -13.61 15.29 9.72
CA ILE A 270 -13.82 15.60 11.13
C ILE A 270 -12.86 16.68 11.60
N TYR A 271 -11.62 16.59 11.12
CA TYR A 271 -10.55 17.51 11.49
C TYR A 271 -9.58 17.64 10.30
N ARG A 272 -9.08 18.86 10.14
CA ARG A 272 -7.95 19.14 9.25
C ARG A 272 -7.04 20.15 9.94
N GLY A 273 -5.75 19.85 9.98
CA GLY A 273 -4.75 20.75 10.57
C GLY A 273 -3.43 20.02 10.87
N PRO A 274 -2.48 20.71 11.51
CA PRO A 274 -1.22 20.11 11.91
C PRO A 274 -1.44 18.87 12.77
N TRP A 275 -0.58 17.84 12.59
CA TRP A 275 -0.60 16.68 13.45
C TRP A 275 -0.35 17.08 14.92
N ASP A 276 -1.29 16.76 15.76
CA ASP A 276 -1.18 16.84 17.23
C ASP A 276 -1.85 15.60 17.83
N GLU A 277 -1.06 14.70 18.42
CA GLU A 277 -1.56 13.45 18.99
C GLU A 277 -2.66 13.66 20.04
N LYS A 278 -2.54 14.72 20.86
CA LYS A 278 -3.54 15.01 21.89
C LYS A 278 -4.87 15.47 21.29
N ILE A 279 -4.82 16.30 20.25
CA ILE A 279 -6.02 16.73 19.54
C ILE A 279 -6.65 15.51 18.86
N ILE A 280 -5.87 14.71 18.11
CA ILE A 280 -6.38 13.56 17.37
C ILE A 280 -7.02 12.52 18.31
N ARG A 281 -6.40 12.23 19.44
CA ARG A 281 -6.99 11.36 20.47
C ARG A 281 -8.28 11.93 21.06
N GLY A 282 -8.34 13.24 21.25
CA GLY A 282 -9.49 13.94 21.81
C GLY A 282 -10.67 14.07 20.85
N LEU A 283 -10.52 13.74 19.57
CA LEU A 283 -11.62 13.72 18.60
C LEU A 283 -12.66 12.63 18.93
N TRP A 284 -12.25 11.57 19.59
CA TRP A 284 -13.13 10.51 20.05
C TRP A 284 -13.55 10.76 21.50
N ASP A 285 -14.78 11.21 21.72
CA ASP A 285 -15.35 11.50 23.06
C ASP A 285 -16.33 10.42 23.56
N GLY A 286 -16.59 9.41 22.75
CA GLY A 286 -17.43 8.25 23.08
C GLY A 286 -18.94 8.47 22.94
N ASN A 287 -19.41 9.68 22.63
CA ASN A 287 -20.85 9.98 22.67
C ASN A 287 -21.48 10.36 21.32
N GLU A 288 -20.73 10.94 20.38
CA GLU A 288 -21.30 11.50 19.15
C GLU A 288 -21.11 10.66 17.88
N TRP A 289 -20.47 9.47 18.00
CA TRP A 289 -19.99 8.70 16.85
C TRP A 289 -20.64 7.33 16.69
N ASN A 290 -21.90 7.20 17.11
CA ASN A 290 -22.60 5.89 17.06
C ASN A 290 -22.73 5.32 15.65
N ASP A 291 -22.61 6.17 14.62
CA ASP A 291 -22.87 5.81 13.22
C ASP A 291 -21.59 5.51 12.42
N CYS A 292 -20.45 5.31 13.06
CA CYS A 292 -19.22 4.90 12.38
C CYS A 292 -18.35 3.98 13.23
N GLU A 293 -17.42 3.26 12.58
CA GLU A 293 -16.47 2.36 13.25
C GLU A 293 -15.41 3.11 14.08
N GLY A 294 -15.16 4.37 13.78
CA GLY A 294 -14.09 5.17 14.31
C GLY A 294 -13.64 6.22 13.30
N TYR A 295 -12.33 6.45 13.18
CA TYR A 295 -11.79 7.43 12.24
C TYR A 295 -10.52 6.95 11.55
N LEU A 296 -10.21 7.59 10.42
CA LEU A 296 -8.93 7.48 9.71
C LEU A 296 -8.17 8.79 9.81
N VAL A 297 -6.87 8.70 9.98
CA VAL A 297 -5.94 9.82 9.84
C VAL A 297 -5.12 9.59 8.58
N ARG A 298 -5.00 10.60 7.73
CA ARG A 298 -4.09 10.58 6.58
C ARG A 298 -3.32 11.90 6.45
N ASP A 299 -2.12 11.83 5.88
CA ASP A 299 -1.40 13.01 5.42
C ASP A 299 -2.21 13.74 4.35
N VAL A 300 -2.25 15.08 4.40
CA VAL A 300 -2.92 15.91 3.40
C VAL A 300 -2.20 15.85 2.06
N GLU A 301 -0.87 15.76 2.08
CA GLU A 301 -0.04 15.72 0.89
C GLU A 301 -0.14 14.38 0.14
N ALA A 302 0.28 14.41 -1.12
CA ALA A 302 0.41 13.21 -1.94
C ALA A 302 1.52 12.29 -1.42
N PHE A 303 1.35 10.98 -1.56
CA PHE A 303 2.35 10.00 -1.14
C PHE A 303 2.32 8.72 -2.00
N GLY A 304 3.47 8.08 -2.15
CA GLY A 304 3.60 6.82 -2.87
C GLY A 304 3.00 5.62 -2.13
N TYR A 305 2.64 4.58 -2.86
CA TYR A 305 2.07 3.33 -2.32
C TYR A 305 2.92 2.72 -1.20
N GLY A 306 4.26 2.73 -1.34
CA GLY A 306 5.19 2.24 -0.32
C GLY A 306 5.14 3.01 1.00
N GLN A 307 4.75 4.29 0.97
CA GLN A 307 4.67 5.15 2.13
C GLN A 307 3.32 5.04 2.87
N PHE A 308 2.34 4.31 2.32
CA PHE A 308 0.97 4.26 2.85
C PHE A 308 0.91 3.99 4.35
N ARG A 309 1.71 3.04 4.86
CA ARG A 309 1.71 2.66 6.28
C ARG A 309 2.22 3.76 7.22
N GLN A 310 2.95 4.75 6.67
CA GLN A 310 3.47 5.90 7.42
C GLN A 310 2.54 7.11 7.32
N LYS A 311 1.64 7.11 6.33
CA LYS A 311 0.81 8.26 5.95
C LYS A 311 -0.68 8.05 6.17
N VAL A 312 -1.10 6.82 6.53
CA VAL A 312 -2.50 6.49 6.81
C VAL A 312 -2.59 5.53 7.99
N ALA A 313 -3.40 5.88 8.99
CA ALA A 313 -3.68 5.04 10.14
C ALA A 313 -5.15 5.12 10.55
N LYS A 314 -5.66 4.10 11.27
CA LYS A 314 -7.05 4.03 11.72
C LYS A 314 -7.16 3.96 13.24
N PHE A 315 -8.22 4.54 13.77
CA PHE A 315 -8.76 4.28 15.09
C PHE A 315 -10.06 3.51 14.95
N VAL A 316 -10.27 2.46 15.73
CA VAL A 316 -11.52 1.70 15.80
C VAL A 316 -12.00 1.69 17.25
N ARG A 317 -13.27 2.02 17.47
CA ARG A 317 -13.90 2.12 18.79
C ARG A 317 -14.09 0.75 19.45
N LYS A 318 -14.14 0.70 20.77
CA LYS A 318 -14.19 -0.50 21.60
C LYS A 318 -15.37 -1.43 21.28
N ASP A 319 -16.54 -0.88 21.09
CA ASP A 319 -17.78 -1.63 20.96
C ASP A 319 -18.15 -1.92 19.50
N HIS A 320 -17.25 -1.69 18.56
CA HIS A 320 -17.47 -2.06 17.18
C HIS A 320 -17.40 -3.58 17.03
N VAL A 321 -18.54 -4.20 16.70
CA VAL A 321 -18.64 -5.65 16.49
C VAL A 321 -18.30 -5.95 15.04
N GLN A 322 -17.09 -6.47 14.80
CA GLN A 322 -16.83 -7.10 13.50
C GLN A 322 -17.65 -8.37 13.42
N THR A 323 -18.61 -8.44 12.50
CA THR A 323 -19.41 -9.64 12.29
C THR A 323 -18.52 -10.81 11.91
N ILE A 324 -18.39 -11.79 12.83
CA ILE A 324 -17.61 -13.03 12.63
C ILE A 324 -18.23 -13.89 11.50
N LYS A 325 -19.52 -13.71 11.20
CA LYS A 325 -20.16 -14.35 10.05
C LYS A 325 -19.97 -13.47 8.83
N HIS A 326 -19.20 -13.97 7.91
CA HIS A 326 -19.03 -13.37 6.58
C HIS A 326 -20.43 -13.06 6.01
N TRP A 327 -20.81 -11.78 5.99
CA TRP A 327 -22.10 -11.28 5.52
C TRP A 327 -22.43 -11.75 4.08
N MET A 328 -21.43 -12.22 3.31
CA MET A 328 -21.59 -12.79 1.97
C MET A 328 -22.05 -14.25 1.94
N HIS A 329 -22.13 -14.97 3.08
CA HIS A 329 -22.48 -16.38 3.07
C HIS A 329 -23.94 -16.61 3.48
N GLY A 330 -24.84 -16.67 2.48
CA GLY A 330 -26.16 -17.29 2.62
C GLY A 330 -27.24 -16.46 3.30
N GLN A 331 -27.02 -15.18 3.57
CA GLN A 331 -28.05 -14.25 4.04
C GLN A 331 -28.50 -13.31 2.93
N ALA A 332 -29.76 -12.90 2.92
CA ALA A 332 -30.26 -11.85 2.04
C ALA A 332 -29.51 -10.53 2.36
N VAL A 333 -29.12 -9.81 1.31
CA VAL A 333 -28.52 -8.48 1.46
C VAL A 333 -29.59 -7.54 2.03
N ILE A 334 -29.30 -6.94 3.19
CA ILE A 334 -30.13 -5.88 3.77
C ILE A 334 -29.50 -4.55 3.32
N PRO A 335 -30.21 -3.72 2.54
CA PRO A 335 -29.67 -2.45 2.12
C PRO A 335 -29.78 -1.40 3.22
N ASN A 336 -28.74 -0.58 3.37
CA ASN A 336 -28.85 0.68 4.09
C ASN A 336 -29.82 1.63 3.39
N LYS A 337 -30.13 2.77 4.00
CA LYS A 337 -31.12 3.71 3.46
C LYS A 337 -30.45 5.05 3.09
N LEU A 338 -30.91 5.58 1.96
CA LEU A 338 -30.58 6.93 1.56
C LEU A 338 -31.49 7.94 2.28
N LYS A 339 -30.97 9.13 2.47
CA LYS A 339 -31.74 10.28 2.93
C LYS A 339 -32.84 10.57 1.92
N GLY A 340 -34.08 10.63 2.40
CA GLY A 340 -35.27 10.90 1.61
C GLY A 340 -35.34 12.34 1.08
#